data_cfa9525bb106a9a1cb64e61e08d16365
#
_entry.id   cfa9525bb106a9a1cb64e61e08d16365
#
_cell.length_a   1.000
_cell.length_b   1.000
_cell.length_c   1.000
_cell.angle_alpha   90.00
_cell.angle_beta   90.00
_cell.angle_gamma   90.00
#
_symmetry.space_group_name_H-M   'P 1'
#
loop_
_entity.id
_entity.type
_entity.pdbx_description
1 polymer ?
#
loop_
_entity_poly.entity_id
_entity_poly.type
_entity_poly.pdbx_seq_one_letter_code
_entity_poly.pdbx_strand_id
1 'polypeptide(L)'
;MRLTEWIYEDGGFSYAQRIEVGMALSDESMTEYRRLTAAWRVLYGWPARLMPPRIRVRRLARMVAGIQHWFNLEAQELKYIPTVEEERAGLKSLTAEVGVMGTVNALAQKFGMDPDAVLRWEYAKVYGILRSDLKEFLYSRRLSEQYNRQK
;
A
#
# COMPACT_ATOMS: atom_id res chain seq x y z
N MET A 1 9.78 -23.60 6.74
CA MET A 1 9.02 -22.35 7.00
C MET A 1 9.74 -21.60 8.12
N ARG A 2 10.46 -20.52 7.79
CA ARG A 2 11.20 -19.74 8.80
C ARG A 2 10.21 -18.93 9.62
N LEU A 3 9.86 -19.39 10.82
CA LEU A 3 8.95 -18.74 11.78
C LEU A 3 9.51 -17.45 12.39
N THR A 4 10.67 -17.00 11.96
CA THR A 4 11.45 -15.90 12.56
C THR A 4 11.57 -14.66 11.67
N GLU A 5 11.25 -14.73 10.39
CA GLU A 5 11.31 -13.56 9.51
C GLU A 5 10.01 -12.77 9.62
N TRP A 6 10.15 -11.53 10.05
CA TRP A 6 9.05 -10.58 10.16
C TRP A 6 8.79 -9.98 8.78
N ILE A 7 7.98 -10.67 7.97
CA ILE A 7 7.66 -10.36 6.56
C ILE A 7 7.34 -8.88 6.33
N TYR A 8 6.78 -8.20 7.32
CA TYR A 8 6.39 -6.81 7.19
C TYR A 8 7.48 -5.79 7.58
N GLU A 9 8.56 -6.17 8.29
CA GLU A 9 9.63 -5.23 8.63
C GLU A 9 10.36 -4.78 7.35
N ASP A 10 10.61 -5.70 6.43
CA ASP A 10 11.34 -5.45 5.18
C ASP A 10 10.43 -5.23 3.96
N GLY A 11 9.11 -5.24 4.13
CA GLY A 11 8.16 -5.15 3.02
C GLY A 11 8.14 -6.39 2.13
N GLY A 12 8.56 -7.53 2.65
CA GLY A 12 8.61 -8.82 1.94
C GLY A 12 7.24 -9.50 1.73
N PHE A 13 6.14 -8.84 2.09
CA PHE A 13 4.79 -9.28 1.73
C PHE A 13 4.42 -8.80 0.32
N SER A 14 3.52 -9.53 -0.34
CA SER A 14 3.11 -9.19 -1.70
C SER A 14 2.20 -7.94 -1.73
N TYR A 15 2.10 -7.31 -2.90
CA TYR A 15 1.19 -6.19 -3.10
C TYR A 15 -0.28 -6.61 -2.88
N ALA A 16 -0.66 -7.83 -3.29
CA ALA A 16 -1.97 -8.39 -2.98
C ALA A 16 -2.21 -8.45 -1.46
N GLN A 17 -1.25 -8.98 -0.69
CA GLN A 17 -1.34 -9.03 0.76
C GLN A 17 -1.46 -7.62 1.39
N ARG A 18 -0.75 -6.62 0.84
CA ARG A 18 -0.90 -5.21 1.28
C ARG A 18 -2.35 -4.73 1.13
N ILE A 19 -2.97 -5.02 -0.02
CA ILE A 19 -4.36 -4.65 -0.30
C ILE A 19 -5.32 -5.35 0.65
N GLU A 20 -5.19 -6.67 0.77
CA GLU A 20 -6.06 -7.49 1.62
C GLU A 20 -5.94 -7.13 3.11
N VAL A 21 -4.73 -6.84 3.60
CA VAL A 21 -4.51 -6.33 4.97
C VAL A 21 -5.22 -5.00 5.17
N GLY A 22 -5.12 -4.08 4.20
CA GLY A 22 -5.83 -2.80 4.25
C GLY A 22 -7.34 -2.99 4.35
N MET A 23 -7.91 -3.86 3.53
CA MET A 23 -9.34 -4.21 3.56
C MET A 23 -9.75 -4.83 4.90
N ALA A 24 -8.97 -5.80 5.42
CA ALA A 24 -9.26 -6.45 6.69
C ALA A 24 -9.24 -5.48 7.87
N LEU A 25 -8.31 -4.52 7.88
CA LEU A 25 -8.20 -3.52 8.96
C LEU A 25 -9.26 -2.43 8.88
N SER A 26 -9.79 -2.13 7.68
CA SER A 26 -10.82 -1.12 7.44
C SER A 26 -12.25 -1.66 7.60
N ASP A 27 -12.44 -2.94 7.81
CA ASP A 27 -13.77 -3.56 7.94
C ASP A 27 -14.41 -3.21 9.30
N GLU A 28 -15.23 -2.18 9.31
CA GLU A 28 -15.94 -1.71 10.51
C GLU A 28 -17.01 -2.69 11.03
N SER A 29 -17.43 -3.68 10.22
CA SER A 29 -18.36 -4.72 10.65
C SER A 29 -17.72 -5.71 11.63
N MET A 30 -16.40 -5.77 11.69
CA MET A 30 -15.63 -6.65 12.56
C MET A 30 -15.16 -5.94 13.83
N THR A 31 -15.05 -6.71 14.92
CA THR A 31 -14.34 -6.23 16.11
C THR A 31 -12.85 -6.06 15.82
N GLU A 32 -12.17 -5.17 16.57
CA GLU A 32 -10.72 -4.92 16.40
C GLU A 32 -9.91 -6.22 16.44
N TYR A 33 -10.20 -7.09 17.39
CA TYR A 33 -9.51 -8.39 17.49
C TYR A 33 -9.72 -9.25 16.23
N ARG A 34 -10.92 -9.27 15.65
CA ARG A 34 -11.20 -10.01 14.43
C ARG A 34 -10.45 -9.41 13.24
N ARG A 35 -10.40 -8.10 13.11
CA ARG A 35 -9.62 -7.39 12.08
C ARG A 35 -8.13 -7.76 12.15
N LEU A 36 -7.55 -7.71 13.34
CA LEU A 36 -6.14 -8.06 13.55
C LEU A 36 -5.83 -9.53 13.24
N THR A 37 -6.73 -10.44 13.62
CA THR A 37 -6.55 -11.88 13.32
C THR A 37 -6.78 -12.20 11.85
N ALA A 38 -7.64 -11.45 11.14
CA ALA A 38 -7.80 -11.54 9.69
C ALA A 38 -6.54 -11.06 8.97
N ALA A 39 -6.00 -9.89 9.32
CA ALA A 39 -4.74 -9.38 8.78
C ALA A 39 -3.58 -10.36 9.02
N TRP A 40 -3.50 -10.97 10.21
CA TRP A 40 -2.54 -12.02 10.50
C TRP A 40 -2.65 -13.19 9.53
N ARG A 41 -3.87 -13.67 9.28
CA ARG A 41 -4.11 -14.81 8.39
C ARG A 41 -3.70 -14.51 6.95
N VAL A 42 -3.92 -13.29 6.47
CA VAL A 42 -3.47 -12.83 5.14
C VAL A 42 -1.95 -12.90 5.03
N LEU A 43 -1.21 -12.40 6.02
CA LEU A 43 0.25 -12.33 5.98
C LEU A 43 0.93 -13.69 6.18
N TYR A 44 0.41 -14.53 7.08
CA TYR A 44 1.08 -15.75 7.51
C TYR A 44 0.40 -17.05 7.06
N GLY A 45 -0.79 -16.98 6.47
CA GLY A 45 -1.52 -18.14 5.94
C GLY A 45 -2.15 -19.07 6.98
N TRP A 46 -2.00 -18.78 8.29
CA TRP A 46 -2.54 -19.60 9.36
C TRP A 46 -3.20 -18.77 10.48
N PRO A 47 -4.19 -19.32 11.20
CA PRO A 47 -4.96 -18.56 12.16
C PRO A 47 -4.19 -18.27 13.46
N ALA A 48 -4.19 -16.99 13.89
CA ALA A 48 -3.50 -16.54 15.10
C ALA A 48 -3.93 -17.28 16.37
N ARG A 49 -5.14 -17.86 16.39
CA ARG A 49 -5.68 -18.63 17.54
C ARG A 49 -4.85 -19.85 17.91
N LEU A 50 -4.02 -20.35 16.99
CA LEU A 50 -3.13 -21.50 17.24
C LEU A 50 -1.92 -21.13 18.11
N MET A 51 -1.67 -19.84 18.34
CA MET A 51 -0.64 -19.39 19.25
C MET A 51 -1.11 -19.37 20.71
N PRO A 52 -0.22 -19.67 21.67
CA PRO A 52 -0.48 -19.41 23.08
C PRO A 52 -0.85 -17.93 23.33
N PRO A 53 -1.79 -17.60 24.24
CA PRO A 53 -2.32 -16.25 24.40
C PRO A 53 -1.27 -15.15 24.57
N ARG A 54 -0.25 -15.37 25.40
CA ARG A 54 0.83 -14.39 25.66
C ARG A 54 1.67 -14.12 24.43
N ILE A 55 1.97 -15.15 23.64
CA ILE A 55 2.76 -15.04 22.39
C ILE A 55 1.91 -14.35 21.33
N ARG A 56 0.62 -14.68 21.25
CA ARG A 56 -0.33 -14.10 20.30
C ARG A 56 -0.40 -12.58 20.43
N VAL A 57 -0.64 -12.07 21.62
CA VAL A 57 -0.74 -10.62 21.88
C VAL A 57 0.54 -9.91 21.43
N ARG A 58 1.71 -10.41 21.85
CA ARG A 58 3.00 -9.82 21.49
C ARG A 58 3.23 -9.81 19.98
N ARG A 59 2.90 -10.90 19.29
CA ARG A 59 3.09 -11.02 17.83
C ARG A 59 2.10 -10.15 17.05
N LEU A 60 0.83 -10.11 17.45
CA LEU A 60 -0.14 -9.21 16.84
C LEU A 60 0.26 -7.74 17.01
N ALA A 61 0.68 -7.33 18.20
CA ALA A 61 1.14 -5.97 18.45
C ALA A 61 2.34 -5.58 17.56
N ARG A 62 3.31 -6.48 17.39
CA ARG A 62 4.46 -6.24 16.52
C ARG A 62 4.06 -6.19 15.04
N MET A 63 3.16 -7.05 14.60
CA MET A 63 2.58 -6.99 13.24
C MET A 63 1.91 -5.63 13.00
N VAL A 64 1.09 -5.16 13.92
CA VAL A 64 0.41 -3.85 13.81
C VAL A 64 1.43 -2.73 13.68
N ALA A 65 2.48 -2.72 14.49
CA ALA A 65 3.53 -1.69 14.42
C ALA A 65 4.22 -1.66 13.04
N GLY A 66 4.52 -2.84 12.47
CA GLY A 66 5.10 -2.94 11.13
C GLY A 66 4.15 -2.46 10.03
N ILE A 67 2.88 -2.85 10.09
CA ILE A 67 1.85 -2.39 9.14
C ILE A 67 1.66 -0.87 9.24
N GLN A 68 1.57 -0.32 10.44
CA GLN A 68 1.45 1.11 10.66
C GLN A 68 2.65 1.89 10.13
N HIS A 69 3.85 1.33 10.26
CA HIS A 69 5.05 1.93 9.69
C HIS A 69 4.92 2.09 8.16
N TRP A 70 4.52 1.06 7.43
CA TRP A 70 4.30 1.12 5.99
C TRP A 70 3.18 2.08 5.61
N PHE A 71 2.05 2.08 6.31
CA PHE A 71 0.94 3.01 6.06
C PHE A 71 1.35 4.46 6.29
N ASN A 72 2.17 4.73 7.31
CA ASN A 72 2.70 6.06 7.57
C ASN A 72 3.67 6.51 6.46
N LEU A 73 4.55 5.62 5.98
CA LEU A 73 5.42 5.91 4.84
C LEU A 73 4.61 6.24 3.59
N GLU A 74 3.59 5.45 3.27
CA GLU A 74 2.69 5.72 2.15
C GLU A 74 2.02 7.10 2.29
N ALA A 75 1.45 7.38 3.46
CA ALA A 75 0.74 8.63 3.72
C ALA A 75 1.66 9.86 3.64
N GLN A 76 2.95 9.71 3.95
CA GLN A 76 3.92 10.80 3.91
C GLN A 76 4.57 10.96 2.52
N GLU A 77 4.97 9.87 1.90
CA GLU A 77 5.81 9.89 0.71
C GLU A 77 5.06 9.68 -0.61
N LEU A 78 3.88 9.04 -0.58
CA LEU A 78 3.03 8.83 -1.75
C LEU A 78 1.86 9.81 -1.80
N LYS A 79 1.84 10.81 -0.92
CA LYS A 79 0.78 11.81 -0.90
C LYS A 79 0.91 12.73 -2.11
N TYR A 80 -0.06 12.63 -3.01
CA TYR A 80 -0.26 13.58 -4.10
C TYR A 80 -1.22 14.69 -3.67
N ILE A 81 -0.84 15.95 -3.89
CA ILE A 81 -1.70 17.10 -3.67
C ILE A 81 -2.10 17.64 -5.05
N PRO A 82 -3.36 17.44 -5.49
CA PRO A 82 -3.82 17.91 -6.77
C PRO A 82 -3.85 19.45 -6.84
N THR A 83 -3.75 19.98 -8.06
CA THR A 83 -4.01 21.40 -8.30
C THR A 83 -5.50 21.67 -8.28
N VAL A 84 -5.85 22.96 -8.20
CA VAL A 84 -7.25 23.42 -8.29
C VAL A 84 -7.88 23.02 -9.62
N GLU A 85 -7.10 23.03 -10.72
CA GLU A 85 -7.56 22.64 -12.05
C GLU A 85 -7.83 21.13 -12.15
N GLU A 86 -6.94 20.31 -11.57
CA GLU A 86 -7.11 18.86 -11.51
C GLU A 86 -8.31 18.46 -10.62
N GLU A 87 -8.54 19.16 -9.51
CA GLU A 87 -9.74 18.97 -8.69
C GLU A 87 -11.02 19.34 -9.45
N ARG A 88 -11.02 20.46 -10.19
CA ARG A 88 -12.13 20.87 -11.06
C ARG A 88 -12.37 19.89 -12.20
N ALA A 89 -11.32 19.29 -12.73
CA ALA A 89 -11.40 18.25 -13.76
C ALA A 89 -11.91 16.89 -13.22
N GLY A 90 -12.17 16.78 -11.91
CA GLY A 90 -12.75 15.57 -11.32
C GLY A 90 -11.74 14.47 -10.96
N LEU A 91 -10.47 14.79 -10.75
CA LEU A 91 -9.42 13.82 -10.40
C LEU A 91 -9.80 12.98 -9.16
N LYS A 92 -10.42 13.59 -8.16
CA LYS A 92 -10.86 12.91 -6.95
C LYS A 92 -11.93 11.84 -7.22
N SER A 93 -12.86 12.14 -8.14
CA SER A 93 -13.89 11.20 -8.58
C SER A 93 -13.27 10.03 -9.34
N LEU A 94 -12.36 10.32 -10.26
CA LEU A 94 -11.64 9.32 -11.05
C LEU A 94 -10.82 8.39 -10.16
N THR A 95 -10.06 8.92 -9.19
CA THR A 95 -9.27 8.10 -8.27
C THR A 95 -10.13 7.24 -7.36
N ALA A 96 -11.30 7.70 -6.95
CA ALA A 96 -12.24 6.91 -6.16
C ALA A 96 -12.84 5.76 -6.98
N GLU A 97 -13.16 6.00 -8.27
CA GLU A 97 -13.73 5.01 -9.17
C GLU A 97 -12.71 3.93 -9.57
N VAL A 98 -11.50 4.35 -9.91
CA VAL A 98 -10.44 3.44 -10.37
C VAL A 98 -9.81 2.66 -9.22
N GLY A 99 -9.74 3.25 -8.02
CA GLY A 99 -9.27 2.62 -6.79
C GLY A 99 -7.86 2.01 -6.91
N VAL A 100 -7.61 1.00 -6.09
CA VAL A 100 -6.30 0.32 -6.03
C VAL A 100 -5.96 -0.41 -7.33
N MET A 101 -6.98 -0.95 -8.01
CA MET A 101 -6.77 -1.67 -9.29
C MET A 101 -6.25 -0.76 -10.39
N GLY A 102 -6.51 0.54 -10.32
CA GLY A 102 -5.90 1.50 -11.23
C GLY A 102 -4.38 1.54 -11.14
N THR A 103 -3.85 1.52 -9.93
CA THR A 103 -2.40 1.46 -9.72
C THR A 103 -1.82 0.13 -10.22
N VAL A 104 -2.50 -0.98 -9.96
CA VAL A 104 -2.08 -2.31 -10.46
C VAL A 104 -2.03 -2.31 -11.99
N ASN A 105 -3.08 -1.85 -12.65
CA ASN A 105 -3.16 -1.78 -14.11
C ASN A 105 -2.11 -0.84 -14.70
N ALA A 106 -1.88 0.32 -14.10
CA ALA A 106 -0.86 1.26 -14.55
C ALA A 106 0.55 0.66 -14.47
N LEU A 107 0.86 -0.05 -13.39
CA LEU A 107 2.14 -0.77 -13.25
C LEU A 107 2.24 -1.92 -14.25
N ALA A 108 1.18 -2.70 -14.43
CA ALA A 108 1.13 -3.79 -15.40
C ALA A 108 1.39 -3.28 -16.83
N GLN A 109 0.73 -2.19 -17.21
CA GLN A 109 0.93 -1.54 -18.51
C GLN A 109 2.36 -0.98 -18.67
N LYS A 110 2.88 -0.29 -17.64
CA LYS A 110 4.23 0.28 -17.65
C LYS A 110 5.32 -0.78 -17.88
N PHE A 111 5.16 -1.97 -17.31
CA PHE A 111 6.13 -3.05 -17.39
C PHE A 111 5.77 -4.14 -18.41
N GLY A 112 4.68 -3.98 -19.16
CA GLY A 112 4.26 -4.93 -20.20
C GLY A 112 3.92 -6.31 -19.65
N MET A 113 3.26 -6.39 -18.49
CA MET A 113 2.97 -7.66 -17.81
C MET A 113 1.51 -7.75 -17.37
N ASP A 114 1.13 -8.95 -16.95
CA ASP A 114 -0.20 -9.22 -16.42
C ASP A 114 -0.41 -8.54 -15.05
N PRO A 115 -1.60 -7.95 -14.77
CA PRO A 115 -1.94 -7.40 -13.47
C PRO A 115 -1.73 -8.36 -12.30
N ASP A 116 -2.01 -9.65 -12.49
CA ASP A 116 -1.79 -10.68 -11.47
C ASP A 116 -0.30 -10.88 -11.14
N ALA A 117 0.59 -10.63 -12.11
CA ALA A 117 2.03 -10.66 -11.87
C ALA A 117 2.47 -9.49 -10.98
N VAL A 118 1.89 -8.30 -11.16
CA VAL A 118 2.14 -7.12 -10.31
C VAL A 118 1.68 -7.36 -8.88
N LEU A 119 0.51 -7.98 -8.69
CA LEU A 119 -0.03 -8.33 -7.38
C LEU A 119 0.89 -9.26 -6.58
N ARG A 120 1.71 -10.06 -7.26
CA ARG A 120 2.69 -10.98 -6.63
C ARG A 120 4.01 -10.31 -6.28
N TRP A 121 4.28 -9.10 -6.73
CA TRP A 121 5.52 -8.39 -6.38
C TRP A 121 5.60 -8.12 -4.88
N GLU A 122 6.82 -8.14 -4.35
CA GLU A 122 7.09 -7.66 -3.00
C GLU A 122 6.67 -6.19 -2.87
N TYR A 123 5.98 -5.87 -1.79
CA TYR A 123 5.43 -4.54 -1.61
C TYR A 123 6.51 -3.46 -1.54
N ALA A 124 7.67 -3.74 -0.94
CA ALA A 124 8.80 -2.82 -0.94
C ALA A 124 9.22 -2.38 -2.35
N LYS A 125 9.20 -3.30 -3.32
CA LYS A 125 9.47 -2.99 -4.73
C LYS A 125 8.40 -2.08 -5.32
N VAL A 126 7.12 -2.40 -5.12
CA VAL A 126 5.99 -1.59 -5.61
C VAL A 126 6.07 -0.17 -5.03
N TYR A 127 6.26 -0.07 -3.71
CA TYR A 127 6.42 1.21 -3.03
C TYR A 127 7.57 2.03 -3.60
N GLY A 128 8.74 1.42 -3.82
CA GLY A 128 9.90 2.09 -4.41
C GLY A 128 9.61 2.67 -5.80
N ILE A 129 8.91 1.92 -6.65
CA ILE A 129 8.49 2.37 -7.99
C ILE A 129 7.52 3.56 -7.89
N LEU A 130 6.45 3.42 -7.09
CA LEU A 130 5.45 4.48 -6.93
C LEU A 130 6.07 5.78 -6.38
N ARG A 131 6.99 5.65 -5.43
CA ARG A 131 7.72 6.79 -4.87
C ARG A 131 8.60 7.48 -5.91
N SER A 132 9.30 6.73 -6.75
CA SER A 132 10.13 7.26 -7.83
C SER A 132 9.28 7.98 -8.86
N ASP A 133 8.21 7.35 -9.32
CA ASP A 133 7.28 7.90 -10.32
C ASP A 133 6.66 9.22 -9.83
N LEU A 134 6.23 9.27 -8.58
CA LEU A 134 5.69 10.51 -8.00
C LEU A 134 6.73 11.63 -7.96
N LYS A 135 7.97 11.32 -7.57
CA LYS A 135 9.06 12.31 -7.55
C LYS A 135 9.38 12.86 -8.95
N GLU A 136 9.45 11.99 -9.95
CA GLU A 136 9.68 12.37 -11.34
C GLU A 136 8.55 13.24 -11.87
N PHE A 137 7.30 12.86 -11.58
CA PHE A 137 6.13 13.64 -11.97
C PHE A 137 6.14 15.04 -11.33
N LEU A 138 6.39 15.13 -10.02
CA LEU A 138 6.46 16.42 -9.32
C LEU A 138 7.62 17.31 -9.80
N TYR A 139 8.73 16.70 -10.20
CA TYR A 139 9.85 17.43 -10.78
C TYR A 139 9.50 17.99 -12.16
N SER A 140 8.95 17.17 -13.04
CA SER A 140 8.53 17.59 -14.39
C SER A 140 7.48 18.73 -14.35
N ARG A 141 6.55 18.63 -13.41
CA ARG A 141 5.55 19.67 -13.17
C ARG A 141 6.19 21.00 -12.76
N ARG A 142 7.13 20.99 -11.80
CA ARG A 142 7.86 22.19 -11.37
C ARG A 142 8.64 22.83 -12.50
N LEU A 143 9.28 22.03 -13.35
CA LEU A 143 9.96 22.54 -14.55
C LEU A 143 8.99 23.25 -15.49
N SER A 144 7.85 22.63 -15.78
CA SER A 144 6.82 23.22 -16.67
C SER A 144 6.28 24.54 -16.11
N GLU A 145 6.06 24.63 -14.80
CA GLU A 145 5.62 25.86 -14.12
C GLU A 145 6.68 26.98 -14.22
N GLN A 146 7.97 26.64 -14.11
CA GLN A 146 9.06 27.60 -14.24
C GLN A 146 9.16 28.16 -15.68
N TYR A 147 9.07 27.29 -16.69
CA TYR A 147 9.05 27.71 -18.10
C TYR A 147 7.89 28.64 -18.43
N ASN A 148 6.71 28.34 -17.88
CA ASN A 148 5.53 29.18 -18.14
C ASN A 148 5.57 30.55 -17.44
N ARG A 149 6.34 30.70 -16.36
CA ARG A 149 6.54 32.00 -15.68
C ARG A 149 7.56 32.90 -16.37
N GLN A 150 8.37 32.37 -17.27
CA GLN A 150 9.39 33.12 -18.00
C GLN A 150 8.90 33.65 -19.38
N LYS A 151 7.72 33.28 -19.77
CA LYS A 151 7.01 33.82 -20.94
C LYS A 151 6.05 34.93 -20.57
#